data_db402577ef0fd2b5b9101cb489d1b67c
#
_entry.id   db402577ef0fd2b5b9101cb489d1b67c
#
_cell.length_a   1.000
_cell.length_b   1.000
_cell.length_c   1.000
_cell.angle_alpha   90.00
_cell.angle_beta   90.00
_cell.angle_gamma   90.00
#
_symmetry.space_group_name_H-M   'P 1'
#
loop_
_entity.id
_entity.type
_entity.pdbx_description
1 polymer ?
#
loop_
_entity_poly.entity_id
_entity_poly.type
_entity_poly.pdbx_seq_one_letter_code
_entity_poly.pdbx_strand_id
1 'polypeptide(L)'
;IMGFLMLCMLSIMLPRAAVAADRVEEVLASRTVIHDPKEAKTFAGEKKGQLVFDHVSFKYPGADENVIEDITFTAKPGETTAIIGSTGSGKSTLVNLIPRFYDVSAGSITLDGVDIREVTQHELREKLGYVPQKGLLFSGDIKSNILFGNPDGSDAELEEAAQIAQATEFIEAKPEGYASHIAQGGTNVSGGQKQRLSIARAIAKHPEVFIFDDSFSALDFKTDVTLRKALKKRTKDSTVIIVAQRISTIMGAEQIIVLDDGKMAGI
;
A
#
# COMPACT_ATOMS: atom_id res chain seq x y z
N ILE A 1 40.32 -5.68 47.48
CA ILE A 1 38.84 -5.74 47.46
C ILE A 1 38.31 -5.06 46.19
N MET A 2 38.67 -3.78 45.87
CA MET A 2 38.20 -3.08 44.69
C MET A 2 38.49 -3.81 43.37
N GLY A 3 39.70 -4.32 43.17
CA GLY A 3 40.09 -5.10 41.98
C GLY A 3 39.25 -6.37 41.79
N PHE A 4 38.93 -7.06 42.87
CA PHE A 4 38.07 -8.25 42.83
C PHE A 4 36.63 -7.89 42.43
N LEU A 5 36.05 -6.83 42.99
CA LEU A 5 34.73 -6.36 42.63
C LEU A 5 34.68 -5.95 41.16
N MET A 6 35.73 -5.30 40.65
CA MET A 6 35.83 -4.89 39.24
C MET A 6 35.87 -6.09 38.29
N LEU A 7 36.61 -7.16 38.65
CA LEU A 7 36.65 -8.42 37.92
C LEU A 7 35.27 -9.11 37.89
N CYS A 8 34.59 -9.13 39.02
CA CYS A 8 33.20 -9.68 39.08
C CYS A 8 32.23 -8.88 38.20
N MET A 9 32.29 -7.54 38.22
CA MET A 9 31.47 -6.71 37.36
C MET A 9 31.80 -6.95 35.87
N LEU A 10 33.07 -7.02 35.49
CA LEU A 10 33.46 -7.31 34.12
C LEU A 10 32.98 -8.68 33.64
N SER A 11 33.05 -9.70 34.50
CA SER A 11 32.58 -11.05 34.18
C SER A 11 31.08 -11.11 33.91
N ILE A 12 30.29 -10.20 34.50
CA ILE A 12 28.85 -10.10 34.26
C ILE A 12 28.53 -9.20 33.06
N MET A 13 29.26 -8.08 32.93
CA MET A 13 28.98 -7.08 31.91
C MET A 13 29.44 -7.50 30.50
N LEU A 14 30.61 -8.17 30.39
CA LEU A 14 31.14 -8.59 29.08
C LEU A 14 30.20 -9.50 28.29
N PRO A 15 29.65 -10.59 28.88
CA PRO A 15 28.70 -11.43 28.14
C PRO A 15 27.44 -10.69 27.72
N ARG A 16 26.93 -9.78 28.57
CA ARG A 16 25.76 -8.95 28.24
C ARG A 16 26.05 -7.97 27.10
N ALA A 17 27.24 -7.35 27.13
CA ALA A 17 27.68 -6.45 26.09
C ALA A 17 27.87 -7.19 24.75
N ALA A 18 28.46 -8.40 24.78
CA ALA A 18 28.62 -9.25 23.60
C ALA A 18 27.26 -9.59 22.96
N VAL A 19 26.30 -10.09 23.75
CA VAL A 19 24.95 -10.39 23.25
C VAL A 19 24.24 -9.15 22.70
N ALA A 20 24.43 -7.99 23.32
CA ALA A 20 23.87 -6.74 22.81
C ALA A 20 24.53 -6.32 21.47
N ALA A 21 25.87 -6.50 21.37
CA ALA A 21 26.61 -6.22 20.15
C ALA A 21 26.18 -7.14 19.00
N ASP A 22 26.02 -8.44 19.26
CA ASP A 22 25.57 -9.43 18.27
C ASP A 22 24.18 -9.06 17.73
N ARG A 23 23.24 -8.64 18.58
CA ARG A 23 21.90 -8.18 18.14
C ARG A 23 21.95 -6.91 17.30
N VAL A 24 22.84 -5.99 17.61
CA VAL A 24 23.05 -4.77 16.81
C VAL A 24 23.67 -5.14 15.48
N GLU A 25 24.67 -6.03 15.46
CA GLU A 25 25.32 -6.51 14.25
C GLU A 25 24.34 -7.23 13.33
N GLU A 26 23.44 -8.08 13.86
CA GLU A 26 22.39 -8.75 13.09
C GLU A 26 21.53 -7.75 12.31
N VAL A 27 21.15 -6.64 12.95
CA VAL A 27 20.37 -5.56 12.29
C VAL A 27 21.22 -4.81 11.26
N LEU A 28 22.46 -4.45 11.59
CA LEU A 28 23.37 -3.73 10.69
C LEU A 28 23.82 -4.57 9.49
N ALA A 29 23.94 -5.89 9.67
CA ALA A 29 24.30 -6.83 8.61
C ALA A 29 23.12 -7.17 7.71
N SER A 30 21.88 -6.83 8.13
CA SER A 30 20.69 -7.09 7.31
C SER A 30 20.77 -6.28 6.00
N ARG A 31 20.50 -6.97 4.89
CA ARG A 31 20.51 -6.34 3.56
C ARG A 31 19.11 -6.35 3.00
N THR A 32 18.72 -5.25 2.40
CA THR A 32 17.47 -5.20 1.63
C THR A 32 17.59 -6.13 0.42
N VAL A 33 16.52 -6.86 0.12
CA VAL A 33 16.47 -7.78 -1.03
C VAL A 33 16.15 -7.02 -2.31
N ILE A 34 15.34 -5.97 -2.20
CA ILE A 34 14.90 -5.16 -3.34
C ILE A 34 15.84 -3.96 -3.51
N HIS A 35 16.48 -3.89 -4.66
CA HIS A 35 17.41 -2.81 -5.02
C HIS A 35 16.95 -2.12 -6.31
N ASP A 36 17.23 -0.83 -6.40
CA ASP A 36 17.05 -0.09 -7.64
C ASP A 36 18.10 -0.54 -8.69
N PRO A 37 17.74 -0.58 -9.98
CA PRO A 37 18.67 -0.93 -11.03
C PRO A 37 19.78 0.12 -11.15
N LYS A 38 20.98 -0.30 -11.55
CA LYS A 38 22.12 0.62 -11.75
C LYS A 38 21.86 1.64 -12.86
N GLU A 39 21.16 1.22 -13.89
CA GLU A 39 20.72 2.03 -15.03
C GLU A 39 19.20 1.95 -15.07
N ALA A 40 18.54 2.86 -14.36
CA ALA A 40 17.10 2.89 -14.29
C ALA A 40 16.51 3.42 -15.61
N LYS A 41 15.49 2.73 -16.11
CA LYS A 41 14.60 3.26 -17.16
C LYS A 41 13.66 4.27 -16.56
N THR A 42 13.08 5.12 -17.39
CA THR A 42 11.98 6.02 -17.04
C THR A 42 10.70 5.59 -17.74
N PHE A 43 9.56 5.91 -17.16
CA PHE A 43 8.27 5.72 -17.82
C PHE A 43 8.11 6.75 -18.94
N ALA A 44 8.53 6.40 -20.14
CA ALA A 44 8.39 7.23 -21.34
C ALA A 44 7.27 6.66 -22.22
N GLY A 45 6.09 7.30 -22.22
CA GLY A 45 4.98 6.86 -23.08
C GLY A 45 3.70 7.64 -22.88
N GLU A 46 2.81 7.57 -23.88
CA GLU A 46 1.47 8.20 -23.84
C GLU A 46 0.47 7.43 -22.94
N LYS A 47 0.73 6.15 -22.68
CA LYS A 47 -0.11 5.32 -21.80
C LYS A 47 0.20 5.64 -20.36
N LYS A 48 -0.80 6.04 -19.61
CA LYS A 48 -0.66 6.41 -18.20
C LYS A 48 -1.44 5.45 -17.32
N GLY A 49 -0.72 4.55 -16.64
CA GLY A 49 -1.28 3.64 -15.65
C GLY A 49 -1.74 2.29 -16.20
N GLN A 50 -1.34 1.87 -17.42
CA GLN A 50 -1.62 0.50 -17.88
C GLN A 50 -0.73 -0.49 -17.14
N LEU A 51 -1.34 -1.37 -16.35
CA LEU A 51 -0.65 -2.41 -15.58
C LEU A 51 -0.89 -3.78 -16.23
N VAL A 52 0.19 -4.52 -16.50
CA VAL A 52 0.12 -5.87 -17.08
C VAL A 52 0.86 -6.85 -16.18
N PHE A 53 0.17 -7.93 -15.83
CA PHE A 53 0.76 -9.11 -15.23
C PHE A 53 0.94 -10.16 -16.34
N ASP A 54 2.14 -10.67 -16.49
CA ASP A 54 2.49 -11.64 -17.53
C ASP A 54 3.14 -12.87 -16.88
N HIS A 55 2.38 -13.97 -16.78
CA HIS A 55 2.78 -15.25 -16.18
C HIS A 55 3.43 -15.10 -14.80
N VAL A 56 2.84 -14.23 -13.94
CA VAL A 56 3.40 -13.88 -12.64
C VAL A 56 3.26 -15.02 -11.66
N SER A 57 4.39 -15.46 -11.11
CA SER A 57 4.44 -16.38 -9.96
C SER A 57 5.28 -15.76 -8.85
N PHE A 58 4.90 -16.03 -7.60
CA PHE A 58 5.60 -15.50 -6.44
C PHE A 58 5.58 -16.46 -5.26
N LYS A 59 6.72 -16.56 -4.58
CA LYS A 59 6.86 -17.19 -3.26
C LYS A 59 7.63 -16.26 -2.31
N TYR A 60 7.27 -16.28 -1.05
CA TYR A 60 7.99 -15.54 -0.03
C TYR A 60 9.41 -16.08 0.19
N PRO A 61 10.38 -15.23 0.57
CA PRO A 61 11.73 -15.69 0.91
C PRO A 61 11.69 -16.80 1.97
N GLY A 62 12.35 -17.92 1.68
CA GLY A 62 12.38 -19.09 2.56
C GLY A 62 11.16 -20.03 2.49
N ALA A 63 10.16 -19.73 1.66
CA ALA A 63 9.06 -20.65 1.39
C ALA A 63 9.43 -21.66 0.30
N ASP A 64 8.90 -22.88 0.41
CA ASP A 64 9.11 -23.93 -0.60
C ASP A 64 8.12 -23.81 -1.75
N GLU A 65 6.89 -23.35 -1.49
CA GLU A 65 5.78 -23.29 -2.44
C GLU A 65 5.45 -21.86 -2.87
N ASN A 66 4.89 -21.73 -4.08
CA ASN A 66 4.37 -20.48 -4.58
C ASN A 66 3.07 -20.10 -3.86
N VAL A 67 2.93 -18.83 -3.49
CA VAL A 67 1.68 -18.24 -2.98
C VAL A 67 0.84 -17.69 -4.14
N ILE A 68 1.48 -17.33 -5.24
CA ILE A 68 0.86 -16.89 -6.50
C ILE A 68 1.48 -17.70 -7.62
N GLU A 69 0.65 -18.20 -8.53
CA GLU A 69 1.09 -19.07 -9.61
C GLU A 69 0.41 -18.71 -10.93
N ASP A 70 1.23 -18.36 -11.93
CA ASP A 70 0.85 -18.14 -13.33
C ASP A 70 -0.32 -17.15 -13.54
N ILE A 71 -0.24 -16.00 -12.90
CA ILE A 71 -1.28 -14.95 -13.00
C ILE A 71 -1.00 -14.06 -14.22
N THR A 72 -1.98 -13.99 -15.14
CA THR A 72 -1.90 -13.16 -16.35
C THR A 72 -3.17 -12.33 -16.52
N PHE A 73 -3.06 -10.99 -16.49
CA PHE A 73 -4.15 -10.07 -16.79
C PHE A 73 -3.62 -8.67 -17.11
N THR A 74 -4.51 -7.83 -17.65
CA THR A 74 -4.22 -6.41 -17.91
C THR A 74 -5.27 -5.56 -17.22
N ALA A 75 -4.84 -4.60 -16.40
CA ALA A 75 -5.66 -3.53 -15.86
C ALA A 75 -5.38 -2.23 -16.65
N LYS A 76 -6.46 -1.54 -17.06
CA LYS A 76 -6.37 -0.41 -17.99
C LYS A 76 -6.79 0.91 -17.33
N PRO A 77 -6.24 2.04 -17.80
CA PRO A 77 -6.72 3.36 -17.40
C PRO A 77 -8.23 3.52 -17.63
N GLY A 78 -8.90 4.14 -16.66
CA GLY A 78 -10.35 4.33 -16.68
C GLY A 78 -11.18 3.11 -16.29
N GLU A 79 -10.55 1.96 -16.07
CA GLU A 79 -11.21 0.71 -15.68
C GLU A 79 -10.91 0.34 -14.22
N THR A 80 -11.86 -0.33 -13.60
CA THR A 80 -11.70 -0.95 -12.29
C THR A 80 -11.53 -2.44 -12.44
N THR A 81 -10.40 -2.98 -11.99
CA THR A 81 -10.16 -4.41 -11.87
C THR A 81 -10.36 -4.83 -10.41
N ALA A 82 -11.34 -5.66 -10.16
CA ALA A 82 -11.60 -6.22 -8.84
C ALA A 82 -10.95 -7.60 -8.69
N ILE A 83 -10.36 -7.87 -7.53
CA ILE A 83 -9.76 -9.15 -7.18
C ILE A 83 -10.53 -9.74 -6.00
N ILE A 84 -11.10 -10.91 -6.18
CA ILE A 84 -11.88 -11.64 -5.18
C ILE A 84 -11.31 -13.05 -4.96
N GLY A 85 -11.72 -13.69 -3.89
CA GLY A 85 -11.31 -15.07 -3.53
C GLY A 85 -11.41 -15.30 -2.03
N SER A 86 -11.23 -16.55 -1.61
CA SER A 86 -11.26 -16.94 -0.20
C SER A 86 -10.16 -16.25 0.62
N THR A 87 -10.29 -16.25 1.94
CA THR A 87 -9.20 -15.81 2.83
C THR A 87 -8.00 -16.74 2.61
N GLY A 88 -6.82 -16.14 2.44
CA GLY A 88 -5.59 -16.90 2.16
C GLY A 88 -5.33 -17.17 0.68
N SER A 89 -6.24 -16.84 -0.26
CA SER A 89 -6.04 -17.11 -1.70
C SER A 89 -4.96 -16.26 -2.38
N GLY A 90 -4.20 -15.42 -1.66
CA GLY A 90 -3.09 -14.66 -2.21
C GLY A 90 -3.43 -13.22 -2.68
N LYS A 91 -4.66 -12.72 -2.50
CA LYS A 91 -5.09 -11.39 -2.97
C LYS A 91 -4.19 -10.24 -2.54
N SER A 92 -3.95 -10.11 -1.24
CA SER A 92 -3.06 -9.06 -0.72
C SER A 92 -1.61 -9.27 -1.17
N THR A 93 -1.17 -10.52 -1.30
CA THR A 93 0.16 -10.83 -1.85
C THR A 93 0.27 -10.31 -3.28
N LEU A 94 -0.74 -10.59 -4.14
CA LEU A 94 -0.75 -10.15 -5.53
C LEU A 94 -0.65 -8.62 -5.66
N VAL A 95 -1.46 -7.87 -4.90
CA VAL A 95 -1.43 -6.40 -4.99
C VAL A 95 -0.18 -5.79 -4.36
N ASN A 96 0.48 -6.47 -3.42
CA ASN A 96 1.75 -6.05 -2.83
C ASN A 96 2.95 -6.17 -3.79
N LEU A 97 2.82 -6.93 -4.86
CA LEU A 97 3.83 -6.99 -5.91
C LEU A 97 3.86 -5.72 -6.76
N ILE A 98 2.74 -5.00 -6.90
CA ILE A 98 2.65 -3.79 -7.72
C ILE A 98 3.56 -2.65 -7.20
N PRO A 99 3.55 -2.27 -5.90
CA PRO A 99 4.47 -1.27 -5.36
C PRO A 99 5.89 -1.80 -5.17
N ARG A 100 6.16 -3.03 -5.66
CA ARG A 100 7.45 -3.71 -5.55
C ARG A 100 7.89 -3.81 -4.09
N PHE A 101 6.99 -4.30 -3.20
CA PHE A 101 7.40 -4.71 -1.86
C PHE A 101 8.16 -6.04 -1.90
N TYR A 102 7.94 -6.81 -2.97
CA TYR A 102 8.66 -8.03 -3.34
C TYR A 102 8.83 -8.06 -4.84
N ASP A 103 9.92 -8.67 -5.33
CA ASP A 103 10.08 -9.00 -6.75
C ASP A 103 9.41 -10.35 -7.05
N VAL A 104 8.84 -10.49 -8.24
CA VAL A 104 8.22 -11.74 -8.70
C VAL A 104 9.26 -12.85 -8.82
N SER A 105 8.87 -14.10 -8.55
CA SER A 105 9.74 -15.27 -8.68
C SER A 105 9.85 -15.74 -10.14
N ALA A 106 8.79 -15.54 -10.93
CA ALA A 106 8.75 -15.79 -12.38
C ALA A 106 7.76 -14.82 -13.03
N GLY A 107 7.87 -14.64 -14.34
CA GLY A 107 7.07 -13.69 -15.09
C GLY A 107 7.50 -12.24 -14.89
N SER A 108 6.61 -11.33 -15.25
CA SER A 108 6.88 -9.89 -15.15
C SER A 108 5.61 -9.08 -14.83
N ILE A 109 5.80 -7.94 -14.18
CA ILE A 109 4.78 -6.91 -14.01
C ILE A 109 5.30 -5.67 -14.72
N THR A 110 4.51 -5.15 -15.66
CA THR A 110 4.87 -3.92 -16.36
C THR A 110 3.86 -2.82 -16.08
N LEU A 111 4.35 -1.61 -15.89
CA LEU A 111 3.54 -0.38 -15.86
C LEU A 111 3.92 0.44 -17.09
N ASP A 112 2.92 0.80 -17.90
CA ASP A 112 3.10 1.54 -19.16
C ASP A 112 4.11 0.90 -20.12
N GLY A 113 4.18 -0.45 -20.10
CA GLY A 113 5.09 -1.25 -20.93
C GLY A 113 6.53 -1.38 -20.41
N VAL A 114 6.84 -0.80 -19.24
CA VAL A 114 8.16 -0.91 -18.59
C VAL A 114 8.06 -1.87 -17.42
N ASP A 115 8.98 -2.84 -17.32
CA ASP A 115 9.04 -3.74 -16.16
C ASP A 115 9.33 -2.93 -14.88
N ILE A 116 8.52 -3.13 -13.85
CA ILE A 116 8.67 -2.40 -12.58
C ILE A 116 10.02 -2.62 -11.89
N ARG A 117 10.77 -3.66 -12.28
CA ARG A 117 12.13 -3.94 -11.79
C ARG A 117 13.20 -3.08 -12.48
N GLU A 118 12.89 -2.50 -13.62
CA GLU A 118 13.82 -1.70 -14.43
C GLU A 118 13.76 -0.20 -14.12
N VAL A 119 12.84 0.23 -13.27
CA VAL A 119 12.68 1.62 -12.79
C VAL A 119 13.07 1.73 -11.32
N THR A 120 13.31 2.94 -10.83
CA THR A 120 13.53 3.14 -9.40
C THR A 120 12.24 2.90 -8.62
N GLN A 121 12.34 2.39 -7.38
CA GLN A 121 11.19 2.22 -6.50
C GLN A 121 10.48 3.55 -6.23
N HIS A 122 11.24 4.64 -6.20
CA HIS A 122 10.68 5.98 -6.02
C HIS A 122 9.77 6.35 -7.20
N GLU A 123 10.29 6.29 -8.44
CA GLU A 123 9.53 6.64 -9.64
C GLU A 123 8.28 5.75 -9.83
N LEU A 124 8.41 4.43 -9.56
CA LEU A 124 7.27 3.53 -9.56
C LEU A 124 6.20 3.98 -8.56
N ARG A 125 6.60 4.17 -7.30
CA ARG A 125 5.67 4.49 -6.21
C ARG A 125 5.06 5.88 -6.35
N GLU A 126 5.72 6.83 -7.03
CA GLU A 126 5.11 8.11 -7.37
C GLU A 126 3.84 7.96 -8.21
N LYS A 127 3.78 6.99 -9.10
CA LYS A 127 2.60 6.70 -9.93
C LYS A 127 1.49 5.94 -9.20
N LEU A 128 1.75 5.43 -8.00
CA LEU A 128 0.83 4.56 -7.27
C LEU A 128 0.21 5.26 -6.06
N GLY A 129 -1.09 5.10 -5.89
CA GLY A 129 -1.83 5.42 -4.67
C GLY A 129 -2.27 4.13 -3.98
N TYR A 130 -1.50 3.67 -2.99
CA TYR A 130 -1.76 2.41 -2.29
C TYR A 130 -2.46 2.65 -0.96
N VAL A 131 -3.61 2.00 -0.78
CA VAL A 131 -4.38 2.02 0.47
C VAL A 131 -4.42 0.61 1.05
N PRO A 132 -3.69 0.34 2.14
CA PRO A 132 -3.63 -0.98 2.76
C PRO A 132 -4.94 -1.35 3.47
N GLN A 133 -5.12 -2.64 3.74
CA GLN A 133 -6.27 -3.18 4.47
C GLN A 133 -6.48 -2.51 5.84
N LYS A 134 -5.38 -2.23 6.54
CA LYS A 134 -5.41 -1.46 7.80
C LYS A 134 -4.81 -0.08 7.54
N GLY A 135 -5.63 0.94 7.61
CA GLY A 135 -5.18 2.32 7.49
C GLY A 135 -4.10 2.66 8.53
N LEU A 136 -2.97 3.17 8.06
CA LEU A 136 -1.87 3.63 8.91
C LEU A 136 -1.77 5.16 8.84
N LEU A 137 -1.75 5.80 10.01
CA LEU A 137 -1.55 7.24 10.13
C LEU A 137 -0.25 7.53 10.89
N PHE A 138 0.39 8.62 10.47
CA PHE A 138 1.60 9.10 11.11
C PHE A 138 1.26 10.10 12.22
N SER A 139 2.15 10.23 13.19
CA SER A 139 2.07 11.30 14.19
C SER A 139 2.18 12.66 13.50
N GLY A 140 1.31 13.59 13.85
CA GLY A 140 1.21 14.90 13.23
C GLY A 140 -0.21 15.43 13.31
N ASP A 141 -0.71 16.04 12.26
CA ASP A 141 -2.10 16.49 12.13
C ASP A 141 -2.82 15.82 10.96
N ILE A 142 -4.11 16.11 10.80
CA ILE A 142 -4.90 15.54 9.71
C ILE A 142 -4.40 16.02 8.34
N LYS A 143 -4.06 17.32 8.21
CA LYS A 143 -3.54 17.91 6.98
C LYS A 143 -2.27 17.21 6.52
N SER A 144 -1.26 17.10 7.38
CA SER A 144 0.02 16.44 7.08
C SER A 144 -0.16 14.96 6.73
N ASN A 145 -1.14 14.30 7.34
CA ASN A 145 -1.46 12.91 7.00
C ASN A 145 -2.10 12.77 5.60
N ILE A 146 -3.01 13.64 5.22
CA ILE A 146 -3.64 13.59 3.88
C ILE A 146 -2.62 14.00 2.80
N LEU A 147 -1.89 15.08 3.02
CA LEU A 147 -0.89 15.60 2.07
C LEU A 147 0.47 14.88 2.13
N PHE A 148 0.58 13.76 2.87
CA PHE A 148 1.85 13.04 3.00
C PHE A 148 2.46 12.60 1.66
N GLY A 149 1.63 12.23 0.69
CA GLY A 149 2.06 11.85 -0.66
C GLY A 149 2.16 13.03 -1.65
N ASN A 150 1.76 14.24 -1.25
CA ASN A 150 1.82 15.48 -2.02
C ASN A 150 2.02 16.66 -1.07
N PRO A 151 3.22 16.83 -0.49
CA PRO A 151 3.49 17.84 0.55
C PRO A 151 3.21 19.28 0.10
N ASP A 152 3.32 19.55 -1.20
CA ASP A 152 3.08 20.86 -1.82
C ASP A 152 1.61 21.05 -2.28
N GLY A 153 0.74 20.09 -1.95
CA GLY A 153 -0.68 20.13 -2.30
C GLY A 153 -1.40 21.32 -1.68
N SER A 154 -2.28 21.94 -2.46
CA SER A 154 -3.09 23.08 -2.04
C SER A 154 -4.17 22.70 -1.03
N ASP A 155 -4.69 23.69 -0.29
CA ASP A 155 -5.83 23.47 0.62
C ASP A 155 -7.08 23.00 -0.15
N ALA A 156 -7.27 23.41 -1.40
CA ALA A 156 -8.36 22.94 -2.25
C ALA A 156 -8.25 21.43 -2.57
N GLU A 157 -7.05 20.93 -2.87
CA GLU A 157 -6.79 19.51 -3.10
C GLU A 157 -6.97 18.69 -1.82
N LEU A 158 -6.54 19.24 -0.67
CA LEU A 158 -6.76 18.66 0.66
C LEU A 158 -8.26 18.48 0.93
N GLU A 159 -9.06 19.54 0.73
CA GLU A 159 -10.51 19.53 0.97
C GLU A 159 -11.23 18.60 -0.02
N GLU A 160 -10.87 18.62 -1.31
CA GLU A 160 -11.42 17.70 -2.31
C GLU A 160 -11.14 16.24 -1.94
N ALA A 161 -9.91 15.91 -1.57
CA ALA A 161 -9.54 14.55 -1.16
C ALA A 161 -10.31 14.09 0.07
N ALA A 162 -10.46 14.97 1.07
CA ALA A 162 -11.24 14.69 2.28
C ALA A 162 -12.73 14.50 1.95
N GLN A 163 -13.29 15.31 1.06
CA GLN A 163 -14.69 15.22 0.64
C GLN A 163 -14.96 13.90 -0.10
N ILE A 164 -14.12 13.53 -1.07
CA ILE A 164 -14.25 12.27 -1.80
C ILE A 164 -14.17 11.08 -0.85
N ALA A 165 -13.22 11.11 0.10
CA ALA A 165 -13.04 10.08 1.11
C ALA A 165 -14.13 10.09 2.21
N GLN A 166 -15.13 10.97 2.12
CA GLN A 166 -16.20 11.15 3.13
C GLN A 166 -15.64 11.45 4.53
N ALA A 167 -14.54 12.22 4.58
CA ALA A 167 -13.83 12.55 5.81
C ALA A 167 -14.23 13.91 6.41
N THR A 168 -14.79 14.81 5.60
CA THR A 168 -15.07 16.21 5.96
C THR A 168 -15.90 16.33 7.24
N GLU A 169 -17.01 15.59 7.35
CA GLU A 169 -17.91 15.67 8.50
C GLU A 169 -17.18 15.44 9.84
N PHE A 170 -16.37 14.39 9.95
CA PHE A 170 -15.68 14.11 11.21
C PHE A 170 -14.46 15.00 11.43
N ILE A 171 -13.86 15.56 10.36
CA ILE A 171 -12.78 16.53 10.48
C ILE A 171 -13.31 17.85 11.02
N GLU A 172 -14.39 18.37 10.46
CA GLU A 172 -15.04 19.62 10.89
C GLU A 172 -15.65 19.52 12.30
N ALA A 173 -16.07 18.33 12.72
CA ALA A 173 -16.54 18.08 14.09
C ALA A 173 -15.41 18.16 15.14
N LYS A 174 -14.14 18.19 14.73
CA LYS A 174 -13.01 18.38 15.64
C LYS A 174 -12.73 19.86 15.88
N PRO A 175 -12.34 20.27 17.12
CA PRO A 175 -12.11 21.68 17.46
C PRO A 175 -11.11 22.40 16.57
N GLU A 176 -10.07 21.69 16.09
CA GLU A 176 -8.98 22.24 15.28
C GLU A 176 -9.11 21.86 13.80
N GLY A 177 -10.22 21.19 13.39
CA GLY A 177 -10.44 20.76 12.02
C GLY A 177 -9.25 19.97 11.45
N TYR A 178 -8.70 20.40 10.33
CA TYR A 178 -7.55 19.78 9.67
C TYR A 178 -6.24 19.85 10.48
N ALA A 179 -6.11 20.80 11.41
CA ALA A 179 -4.96 20.90 12.32
C ALA A 179 -5.06 19.95 13.52
N SER A 180 -6.15 19.20 13.65
CA SER A 180 -6.35 18.28 14.78
C SER A 180 -5.27 17.21 14.82
N HIS A 181 -4.71 17.02 16.03
CA HIS A 181 -3.61 16.09 16.26
C HIS A 181 -4.00 14.63 15.99
N ILE A 182 -3.13 13.92 15.30
CA ILE A 182 -3.14 12.47 15.08
C ILE A 182 -1.99 11.85 15.87
N ALA A 183 -2.30 10.95 16.78
CA ALA A 183 -1.30 10.19 17.52
C ALA A 183 -0.65 9.13 16.60
N GLN A 184 0.53 8.66 16.97
CA GLN A 184 1.25 7.62 16.22
C GLN A 184 0.37 6.38 15.99
N GLY A 185 0.30 5.93 14.74
CA GLY A 185 -0.60 4.84 14.32
C GLY A 185 -2.09 5.20 14.38
N GLY A 186 -2.45 6.47 14.61
CA GLY A 186 -3.84 6.94 14.66
C GLY A 186 -4.64 6.36 15.81
N THR A 187 -4.02 6.15 16.99
CA THR A 187 -4.70 5.52 18.15
C THR A 187 -5.85 6.35 18.70
N ASN A 188 -5.91 7.64 18.39
CA ASN A 188 -6.94 8.59 18.80
C ASN A 188 -8.07 8.80 17.78
N VAL A 189 -8.15 7.98 16.75
CA VAL A 189 -9.22 7.97 15.74
C VAL A 189 -9.76 6.57 15.51
N SER A 190 -11.03 6.45 15.10
CA SER A 190 -11.67 5.15 14.85
C SER A 190 -11.09 4.46 13.61
N GLY A 191 -11.30 3.13 13.48
CA GLY A 191 -10.84 2.36 12.31
C GLY A 191 -11.39 2.90 11.00
N GLY A 192 -12.67 3.26 10.94
CA GLY A 192 -13.29 3.86 9.77
C GLY A 192 -12.75 5.26 9.44
N GLN A 193 -12.40 6.08 10.46
CA GLN A 193 -11.76 7.37 10.27
C GLN A 193 -10.33 7.21 9.74
N LYS A 194 -9.54 6.27 10.29
CA LYS A 194 -8.21 5.92 9.76
C LYS A 194 -8.27 5.55 8.29
N GLN A 195 -9.22 4.71 7.94
CA GLN A 195 -9.37 4.22 6.59
C GLN A 195 -9.73 5.37 5.63
N ARG A 196 -10.68 6.23 6.01
CA ARG A 196 -11.04 7.41 5.20
C ARG A 196 -9.87 8.38 5.03
N LEU A 197 -9.06 8.64 6.06
CA LEU A 197 -7.86 9.47 5.94
C LEU A 197 -6.78 8.80 5.06
N SER A 198 -6.63 7.48 5.12
CA SER A 198 -5.71 6.76 4.24
C SER A 198 -6.16 6.80 2.77
N ILE A 199 -7.47 6.72 2.51
CA ILE A 199 -8.05 6.90 1.17
C ILE A 199 -7.86 8.35 0.70
N ALA A 200 -8.11 9.35 1.55
CA ALA A 200 -7.88 10.77 1.22
C ALA A 200 -6.42 11.03 0.83
N ARG A 201 -5.46 10.44 1.57
CA ARG A 201 -4.02 10.50 1.25
C ARG A 201 -3.72 9.98 -0.15
N ALA A 202 -4.29 8.84 -0.53
CA ALA A 202 -4.09 8.27 -1.85
C ALA A 202 -4.70 9.17 -2.95
N ILE A 203 -5.86 9.78 -2.68
CA ILE A 203 -6.53 10.71 -3.62
C ILE A 203 -5.71 12.00 -3.80
N ALA A 204 -5.22 12.60 -2.71
CA ALA A 204 -4.44 13.83 -2.73
C ALA A 204 -3.10 13.69 -3.48
N LYS A 205 -2.60 12.48 -3.64
CA LYS A 205 -1.38 12.18 -4.40
C LYS A 205 -1.58 12.26 -5.92
N HIS A 206 -2.82 12.21 -6.44
CA HIS A 206 -3.16 12.18 -7.87
C HIS A 206 -2.46 11.06 -8.67
N PRO A 207 -2.46 9.81 -8.21
CA PRO A 207 -1.74 8.72 -8.85
C PRO A 207 -2.38 8.29 -10.17
N GLU A 208 -1.58 7.64 -11.02
CA GLU A 208 -2.05 6.99 -12.25
C GLU A 208 -2.74 5.65 -11.98
N VAL A 209 -2.32 4.96 -10.91
CA VAL A 209 -2.88 3.67 -10.48
C VAL A 209 -3.28 3.74 -9.02
N PHE A 210 -4.55 3.47 -8.73
CA PHE A 210 -5.05 3.30 -7.36
C PHE A 210 -5.12 1.82 -7.00
N ILE A 211 -4.67 1.48 -5.80
CA ILE A 211 -4.70 0.12 -5.25
C ILE A 211 -5.39 0.17 -3.89
N PHE A 212 -6.52 -0.53 -3.77
CA PHE A 212 -7.29 -0.63 -2.53
C PHE A 212 -7.27 -2.09 -2.05
N ASP A 213 -6.48 -2.38 -1.03
CA ASP A 213 -6.44 -3.72 -0.44
C ASP A 213 -7.48 -3.84 0.69
N ASP A 214 -8.66 -4.38 0.36
CA ASP A 214 -9.83 -4.54 1.25
C ASP A 214 -10.18 -3.27 2.07
N SER A 215 -9.91 -2.11 1.48
CA SER A 215 -9.88 -0.81 2.17
C SER A 215 -11.27 -0.29 2.52
N PHE A 216 -12.33 -0.88 1.99
CA PHE A 216 -13.72 -0.45 2.21
C PHE A 216 -14.43 -1.27 3.29
N SER A 217 -13.84 -2.38 3.74
CA SER A 217 -14.45 -3.31 4.71
C SER A 217 -14.72 -2.68 6.09
N ALA A 218 -13.91 -1.71 6.50
CA ALA A 218 -14.04 -0.98 7.77
C ALA A 218 -15.10 0.15 7.73
N LEU A 219 -15.71 0.40 6.56
CA LEU A 219 -16.72 1.45 6.39
C LEU A 219 -18.14 0.88 6.54
N ASP A 220 -19.04 1.72 7.06
CA ASP A 220 -20.47 1.42 7.01
C ASP A 220 -20.97 1.49 5.56
N PHE A 221 -22.09 0.81 5.30
CA PHE A 221 -22.62 0.64 3.95
C PHE A 221 -22.92 1.97 3.22
N LYS A 222 -23.49 2.96 3.94
CA LYS A 222 -23.84 4.26 3.34
C LYS A 222 -22.59 5.05 2.95
N THR A 223 -21.60 5.11 3.83
CA THR A 223 -20.31 5.76 3.59
C THR A 223 -19.58 5.08 2.44
N ASP A 224 -19.51 3.73 2.41
CA ASP A 224 -18.87 2.96 1.34
C ASP A 224 -19.49 3.27 -0.05
N VAL A 225 -20.80 3.23 -0.17
CA VAL A 225 -21.49 3.51 -1.44
C VAL A 225 -21.24 4.94 -1.91
N THR A 226 -21.32 5.92 -1.00
CA THR A 226 -21.13 7.34 -1.34
C THR A 226 -19.70 7.62 -1.77
N LEU A 227 -18.72 7.09 -1.01
CA LEU A 227 -17.30 7.22 -1.31
C LEU A 227 -16.97 6.62 -2.67
N ARG A 228 -17.40 5.39 -2.96
CA ARG A 228 -17.11 4.74 -4.25
C ARG A 228 -17.72 5.48 -5.44
N LYS A 229 -18.92 6.08 -5.29
CA LYS A 229 -19.51 6.94 -6.34
C LYS A 229 -18.66 8.19 -6.59
N ALA A 230 -18.16 8.84 -5.54
CA ALA A 230 -17.29 10.00 -5.66
C ALA A 230 -15.93 9.61 -6.24
N LEU A 231 -15.35 8.50 -5.76
CA LEU A 231 -14.08 7.95 -6.23
C LEU A 231 -14.13 7.64 -7.74
N LYS A 232 -15.17 6.96 -8.23
CA LYS A 232 -15.33 6.63 -9.66
C LYS A 232 -15.29 7.87 -10.57
N LYS A 233 -15.78 9.01 -10.11
CA LYS A 233 -15.71 10.27 -10.87
C LYS A 233 -14.27 10.81 -10.90
N ARG A 234 -13.55 10.66 -9.79
CA ARG A 234 -12.16 11.16 -9.65
C ARG A 234 -11.15 10.30 -10.39
N THR A 235 -11.41 8.99 -10.48
CA THR A 235 -10.50 8.00 -11.06
C THR A 235 -10.82 7.64 -12.51
N LYS A 236 -11.64 8.45 -13.22
CA LYS A 236 -12.09 8.19 -14.59
C LYS A 236 -10.95 7.99 -15.60
N ASP A 237 -9.78 8.57 -15.35
CA ASP A 237 -8.61 8.51 -16.22
C ASP A 237 -7.48 7.65 -15.59
N SER A 238 -7.70 7.06 -14.39
CA SER A 238 -6.74 6.26 -13.66
C SER A 238 -7.12 4.78 -13.68
N THR A 239 -6.14 3.91 -13.53
CA THR A 239 -6.37 2.48 -13.31
C THR A 239 -6.74 2.25 -11.85
N VAL A 240 -7.77 1.47 -11.59
CA VAL A 240 -8.22 1.16 -10.22
C VAL A 240 -8.17 -0.34 -9.98
N ILE A 241 -7.43 -0.76 -8.94
CA ILE A 241 -7.37 -2.15 -8.49
C ILE A 241 -8.00 -2.23 -7.10
N ILE A 242 -8.99 -3.10 -6.94
CA ILE A 242 -9.71 -3.27 -5.68
C ILE A 242 -9.67 -4.74 -5.26
N VAL A 243 -9.04 -5.02 -4.14
CA VAL A 243 -9.27 -6.28 -3.43
C VAL A 243 -10.51 -6.12 -2.58
N ALA A 244 -11.48 -7.00 -2.73
CA ALA A 244 -12.73 -6.95 -1.97
C ALA A 244 -13.22 -8.33 -1.56
N GLN A 245 -13.93 -8.37 -0.43
CA GLN A 245 -14.64 -9.54 0.07
C GLN A 245 -16.16 -9.40 -0.11
N ARG A 246 -16.66 -8.18 -0.34
CA ARG A 246 -18.08 -7.91 -0.51
C ARG A 246 -18.45 -7.82 -1.98
N ILE A 247 -19.42 -8.62 -2.43
CA ILE A 247 -19.93 -8.60 -3.81
C ILE A 247 -20.40 -7.19 -4.22
N SER A 248 -21.05 -6.45 -3.31
CA SER A 248 -21.50 -5.09 -3.58
C SER A 248 -20.38 -4.11 -3.95
N THR A 249 -19.15 -4.39 -3.54
CA THR A 249 -17.98 -3.57 -3.85
C THR A 249 -17.51 -3.76 -5.30
N ILE A 250 -17.72 -4.94 -5.85
CA ILE A 250 -17.18 -5.34 -7.17
C ILE A 250 -18.19 -5.30 -8.30
N MET A 251 -19.49 -5.16 -8.01
CA MET A 251 -20.57 -5.17 -9.04
C MET A 251 -20.42 -4.10 -10.14
N GLY A 252 -19.64 -3.06 -9.91
CA GLY A 252 -19.39 -1.99 -10.86
C GLY A 252 -17.98 -2.02 -11.47
N ALA A 253 -17.23 -3.11 -11.27
CA ALA A 253 -15.93 -3.31 -11.87
C ALA A 253 -16.08 -3.77 -13.33
N GLU A 254 -15.21 -3.26 -14.19
CA GLU A 254 -15.12 -3.62 -15.60
C GLU A 254 -14.49 -5.01 -15.77
N GLN A 255 -13.64 -5.43 -14.82
CA GLN A 255 -13.00 -6.74 -14.80
C GLN A 255 -13.02 -7.32 -13.37
N ILE A 256 -13.31 -8.61 -13.23
CA ILE A 256 -13.30 -9.31 -11.94
C ILE A 256 -12.42 -10.54 -12.06
N ILE A 257 -11.33 -10.57 -11.29
CA ILE A 257 -10.40 -11.70 -11.21
C ILE A 257 -10.75 -12.53 -9.98
N VAL A 258 -10.99 -13.81 -10.18
CA VAL A 258 -11.24 -14.76 -9.10
C VAL A 258 -9.97 -15.53 -8.80
N LEU A 259 -9.44 -15.36 -7.58
CA LEU A 259 -8.29 -16.12 -7.09
C LEU A 259 -8.75 -17.27 -6.20
N ASP A 260 -8.22 -18.45 -6.47
CA ASP A 260 -8.38 -19.63 -5.64
C ASP A 260 -7.01 -20.31 -5.47
N ASP A 261 -6.57 -20.45 -4.22
CA ASP A 261 -5.28 -21.08 -3.85
C ASP A 261 -4.09 -20.57 -4.71
N GLY A 262 -3.96 -19.25 -4.81
CA GLY A 262 -2.86 -18.60 -5.55
C GLY A 262 -2.99 -18.61 -7.07
N LYS A 263 -4.03 -19.21 -7.64
CA LYS A 263 -4.26 -19.33 -9.09
C LYS A 263 -5.47 -18.52 -9.53
N MET A 264 -5.47 -18.13 -10.80
CA MET A 264 -6.62 -17.46 -11.39
C MET A 264 -7.66 -18.52 -11.81
N ALA A 265 -8.76 -18.60 -11.02
CA ALA A 265 -9.86 -19.51 -11.31
C ALA A 265 -10.79 -18.98 -12.42
N GLY A 266 -10.80 -17.67 -12.67
CA GLY A 266 -11.58 -17.02 -13.72
C GLY A 266 -11.36 -15.52 -13.78
N ILE A 267 -11.80 -14.94 -14.89
CA ILE A 267 -11.77 -13.51 -15.17
C ILE A 267 -13.06 -13.08 -15.85
#